data_47e354e8d70ff2172544384516248966
#
_entry.id   47e354e8d70ff2172544384516248966
#
_cell.length_a   1.000
_cell.length_b   1.000
_cell.length_c   1.000
_cell.angle_alpha   90.00
_cell.angle_beta   90.00
_cell.angle_gamma   90.00
#
_symmetry.space_group_name_H-M   'P 1'
#
loop_
_entity.id
_entity.type
_entity.pdbx_description
1 polymer ?
#
loop_
_entity_poly.entity_id
_entity_poly.type
_entity_poly.pdbx_seq_one_letter_code
_entity_poly.pdbx_strand_id
1 'polypeptide(L)'
;NTAKINFLGELTKNSFLGGLIKKPSLSSEVRVITQDELQIIVGANEKALTLGVSPLYKDYPVKVDLNDLFSNHAAIFGNSGSGVPYKANLFIFDSYGEYINALKDINSINPELHYKLITTNKKIDGEKLQIPVSLLTLDDLLNLLEATSYGQIPILEQTIELAKIFASDAKEVKDYKNHLLAKAITSIMYTNQTSAKIRDQIFDILSNTHTDELSLDTVVPGIGYTRVFRKCFDIDSEGRFGERTLITEYIGSFVRENEDWNINTDNVTYGLKDLEVALSFTLFSERYLLNNEMYNEAISLKVKLHNLINSPNSEFFTSRKFKNVKNFIANLVTTKEGKKAQIININLEDVDDRFARTVTKIFSRMFLLFGKTNE
;
A
#
# COMPACT_ATOMS: atom_id res chain seq x y z
N ASN A 1 -21.12 21.25 -58.48
CA ASN A 1 -20.67 21.01 -57.10
C ASN A 1 -19.23 20.47 -57.13
N THR A 2 -18.30 21.13 -56.46
CA THR A 2 -16.90 20.70 -56.34
C THR A 2 -16.67 20.23 -54.89
N ALA A 3 -16.03 19.06 -54.74
CA ALA A 3 -15.61 18.54 -53.46
C ALA A 3 -14.07 18.58 -53.38
N LYS A 4 -13.55 19.02 -52.22
CA LYS A 4 -12.13 18.95 -51.93
C LYS A 4 -11.87 17.60 -51.22
N ILE A 5 -11.04 16.75 -51.80
CA ILE A 5 -10.80 15.40 -51.31
C ILE A 5 -9.33 15.29 -50.86
N ASN A 6 -9.09 14.71 -49.70
CA ASN A 6 -7.78 14.31 -49.20
C ASN A 6 -7.66 12.79 -49.31
N PHE A 7 -6.59 12.32 -49.95
CA PHE A 7 -6.29 10.89 -49.99
C PHE A 7 -5.57 10.46 -48.71
N LEU A 8 -6.09 9.41 -48.04
CA LEU A 8 -5.54 8.90 -46.77
C LEU A 8 -4.60 7.71 -47.00
N GLY A 9 -4.89 6.88 -48.03
CA GLY A 9 -4.11 5.68 -48.27
C GLY A 9 -4.72 4.80 -49.36
N GLU A 10 -4.13 3.65 -49.59
CA GLU A 10 -4.58 2.62 -50.51
C GLU A 10 -5.10 1.40 -49.78
N LEU A 11 -6.27 0.92 -50.19
CA LEU A 11 -6.88 -0.29 -49.66
C LEU A 11 -6.56 -1.47 -50.57
N THR A 12 -5.95 -2.49 -50.01
CA THR A 12 -5.75 -3.79 -50.63
C THR A 12 -6.78 -4.79 -50.12
N LYS A 13 -6.81 -6.04 -50.64
CA LYS A 13 -7.77 -7.04 -50.19
C LYS A 13 -7.73 -7.29 -48.69
N ASN A 14 -6.60 -7.15 -48.05
CA ASN A 14 -6.42 -7.53 -46.62
C ASN A 14 -5.69 -6.49 -45.77
N SER A 15 -5.31 -5.34 -46.33
CA SER A 15 -4.59 -4.31 -45.57
C SER A 15 -4.84 -2.91 -46.09
N PHE A 16 -4.70 -1.94 -45.20
CA PHE A 16 -4.69 -0.52 -45.53
C PHE A 16 -3.25 0.00 -45.44
N LEU A 17 -2.81 0.66 -46.51
CA LEU A 17 -1.48 1.28 -46.59
C LEU A 17 -1.66 2.80 -46.56
N GLY A 18 -1.12 3.46 -45.52
CA GLY A 18 -1.15 4.92 -45.41
C GLY A 18 -0.31 5.57 -46.50
N GLY A 19 -0.86 6.62 -47.12
CA GLY A 19 -0.23 7.31 -48.27
C GLY A 19 -0.64 6.74 -49.61
N LEU A 20 -0.23 7.39 -50.71
CA LEU A 20 -0.57 7.02 -52.08
C LEU A 20 0.65 6.52 -52.82
N ILE A 21 0.58 5.29 -53.34
CA ILE A 21 1.55 4.74 -54.30
C ILE A 21 1.11 5.08 -55.71
N LYS A 22 -0.20 5.00 -55.99
CA LYS A 22 -0.78 5.34 -57.29
C LYS A 22 -1.88 6.39 -57.15
N LYS A 23 -1.82 7.43 -57.99
CA LYS A 23 -2.92 8.41 -58.07
C LYS A 23 -4.08 7.83 -58.85
N PRO A 24 -5.35 8.01 -58.40
CA PRO A 24 -6.50 7.63 -59.21
C PRO A 24 -6.57 8.42 -60.48
N SER A 25 -7.13 7.83 -61.56
CA SER A 25 -7.36 8.51 -62.81
C SER A 25 -8.56 9.44 -62.71
N LEU A 26 -8.67 10.40 -63.66
CA LEU A 26 -9.82 11.30 -63.72
C LEU A 26 -11.17 10.59 -63.99
N SER A 27 -11.11 9.36 -64.49
CA SER A 27 -12.27 8.51 -64.75
C SER A 27 -12.56 7.49 -63.61
N SER A 28 -11.84 7.57 -62.51
CA SER A 28 -12.06 6.66 -61.36
C SER A 28 -13.41 6.93 -60.73
N GLU A 29 -14.13 5.88 -60.42
CA GLU A 29 -15.41 5.94 -59.69
C GLU A 29 -15.20 6.30 -58.21
N VAL A 30 -16.06 7.15 -57.67
CA VAL A 30 -16.10 7.50 -56.25
C VAL A 30 -17.31 6.85 -55.64
N ARG A 31 -17.12 6.03 -54.64
CA ARG A 31 -18.19 5.38 -53.88
C ARG A 31 -17.95 5.48 -52.37
N VAL A 32 -19.01 5.27 -51.64
CA VAL A 32 -18.92 5.17 -50.15
C VAL A 32 -18.24 3.84 -49.79
N ILE A 33 -17.37 3.88 -48.82
CA ILE A 33 -16.66 2.70 -48.29
C ILE A 33 -17.67 1.68 -47.69
N THR A 34 -17.42 0.40 -47.92
CA THR A 34 -18.25 -0.68 -47.34
C THR A 34 -17.85 -0.99 -45.91
N GLN A 35 -18.68 -1.75 -45.18
CA GLN A 35 -18.38 -2.17 -43.82
C GLN A 35 -17.13 -3.06 -43.76
N ASP A 36 -16.96 -3.98 -44.72
CA ASP A 36 -15.79 -4.86 -44.75
C ASP A 36 -14.51 -4.06 -45.02
N GLU A 37 -14.57 -3.07 -45.91
CA GLU A 37 -13.45 -2.16 -46.18
C GLU A 37 -13.12 -1.27 -44.97
N LEU A 38 -14.16 -0.81 -44.26
CA LEU A 38 -13.98 -0.06 -43.03
C LEU A 38 -13.31 -0.91 -41.96
N GLN A 39 -13.65 -2.20 -41.87
CA GLN A 39 -13.01 -3.13 -40.92
C GLN A 39 -11.52 -3.34 -41.23
N ILE A 40 -11.14 -3.32 -42.51
CA ILE A 40 -9.71 -3.39 -42.88
C ILE A 40 -8.94 -2.12 -42.52
N ILE A 41 -9.58 -0.94 -42.62
CA ILE A 41 -8.95 0.35 -42.30
C ILE A 41 -8.82 0.57 -40.80
N VAL A 42 -9.90 0.25 -40.07
CA VAL A 42 -10.05 0.56 -38.62
C VAL A 42 -10.02 -0.71 -37.78
N GLY A 43 -9.78 -1.87 -38.39
CA GLY A 43 -9.82 -3.16 -37.71
C GLY A 43 -8.86 -3.23 -36.52
N ALA A 44 -9.43 -3.54 -35.35
CA ALA A 44 -8.69 -3.72 -34.13
C ALA A 44 -8.30 -5.21 -33.95
N ASN A 45 -7.19 -5.44 -33.26
CA ASN A 45 -6.68 -6.77 -32.90
C ASN A 45 -7.69 -7.59 -32.06
N GLU A 46 -7.42 -8.87 -31.86
CA GLU A 46 -8.25 -9.78 -31.04
C GLU A 46 -8.47 -9.29 -29.60
N LYS A 47 -7.59 -8.43 -29.09
CA LYS A 47 -7.66 -7.83 -27.74
C LYS A 47 -8.30 -6.44 -27.74
N ALA A 48 -9.33 -6.23 -28.54
CA ALA A 48 -9.99 -4.95 -28.65
C ALA A 48 -11.24 -4.84 -27.78
N LEU A 49 -11.42 -3.67 -27.15
CA LEU A 49 -12.63 -3.31 -26.42
C LEU A 49 -13.67 -2.74 -27.41
N THR A 50 -14.88 -3.28 -27.40
CA THR A 50 -16.00 -2.67 -28.13
C THR A 50 -16.56 -1.49 -27.33
N LEU A 51 -16.44 -0.28 -27.90
CA LEU A 51 -16.96 0.95 -27.27
C LEU A 51 -18.45 1.17 -27.52
N GLY A 52 -18.98 0.64 -28.61
CA GLY A 52 -20.38 0.81 -29.04
C GLY A 52 -20.56 0.49 -30.51
N VAL A 53 -21.65 1.02 -31.08
CA VAL A 53 -21.99 0.83 -32.50
C VAL A 53 -21.92 2.16 -33.22
N SER A 54 -21.42 2.16 -34.43
CA SER A 54 -21.31 3.38 -35.26
C SER A 54 -22.69 3.93 -35.59
N PRO A 55 -22.99 5.22 -35.40
CA PRO A 55 -24.22 5.84 -35.87
C PRO A 55 -24.28 6.01 -37.38
N LEU A 56 -23.10 5.98 -38.05
CA LEU A 56 -22.99 6.15 -39.51
C LEU A 56 -23.10 4.84 -40.29
N TYR A 57 -22.55 3.76 -39.71
CA TYR A 57 -22.57 2.42 -40.28
C TYR A 57 -23.38 1.51 -39.35
N LYS A 58 -24.62 1.24 -39.75
CA LYS A 58 -25.55 0.43 -38.98
C LYS A 58 -24.91 -0.90 -38.56
N ASP A 59 -24.99 -1.23 -37.29
CA ASP A 59 -24.47 -2.47 -36.68
C ASP A 59 -22.94 -2.66 -36.73
N TYR A 60 -22.17 -1.64 -37.13
CA TYR A 60 -20.71 -1.71 -37.12
C TYR A 60 -20.16 -1.47 -35.68
N PRO A 61 -19.53 -2.49 -35.06
CA PRO A 61 -18.94 -2.32 -33.74
C PRO A 61 -17.66 -1.47 -33.79
N VAL A 62 -17.67 -0.35 -33.10
CA VAL A 62 -16.45 0.47 -32.93
C VAL A 62 -15.57 -0.16 -31.86
N LYS A 63 -14.38 -0.57 -32.26
CA LYS A 63 -13.41 -1.25 -31.41
C LYS A 63 -12.15 -0.41 -31.25
N VAL A 64 -11.55 -0.47 -30.04
CA VAL A 64 -10.27 0.16 -29.75
C VAL A 64 -9.32 -0.89 -29.16
N ASP A 65 -8.08 -0.91 -29.62
CA ASP A 65 -7.06 -1.78 -29.05
C ASP A 65 -6.81 -1.41 -27.59
N LEU A 66 -6.80 -2.41 -26.69
CA LEU A 66 -6.62 -2.19 -25.26
C LEU A 66 -5.24 -1.64 -24.93
N ASN A 67 -4.21 -2.06 -25.67
CA ASN A 67 -2.86 -1.57 -25.43
C ASN A 67 -2.76 -0.09 -25.84
N ASP A 68 -3.36 0.30 -26.98
CA ASP A 68 -3.35 1.70 -27.41
C ASP A 68 -4.17 2.59 -26.49
N LEU A 69 -5.30 2.06 -25.96
CA LEU A 69 -6.16 2.81 -25.05
C LEU A 69 -5.50 3.04 -23.67
N PHE A 70 -4.77 2.05 -23.15
CA PHE A 70 -4.19 2.11 -21.81
C PHE A 70 -2.69 2.45 -21.78
N SER A 71 -2.02 2.51 -22.92
CA SER A 71 -0.61 2.93 -22.99
C SER A 71 -0.41 4.46 -23.03
N ASN A 72 -1.46 5.20 -23.33
CA ASN A 72 -1.46 6.66 -23.44
C ASN A 72 -2.60 7.29 -22.63
N HIS A 73 -2.60 8.63 -22.58
CA HIS A 73 -3.70 9.37 -22.00
C HIS A 73 -4.97 9.19 -22.85
N ALA A 74 -6.08 8.83 -22.21
CA ALA A 74 -7.38 8.72 -22.87
C ALA A 74 -8.30 9.82 -22.36
N ALA A 75 -9.02 10.49 -23.28
CA ALA A 75 -10.06 11.45 -22.98
C ALA A 75 -11.37 11.01 -23.62
N ILE A 76 -12.43 10.97 -22.85
CA ILE A 76 -13.78 10.62 -23.33
C ILE A 76 -14.65 11.87 -23.25
N PHE A 77 -15.11 12.34 -24.40
CA PHE A 77 -16.02 13.49 -24.49
C PHE A 77 -17.42 13.01 -24.85
N GLY A 78 -18.43 13.55 -24.17
CA GLY A 78 -19.82 13.21 -24.43
C GLY A 78 -20.77 14.26 -23.85
N ASN A 79 -22.00 14.31 -24.39
CA ASN A 79 -23.05 15.13 -23.82
C ASN A 79 -23.58 14.49 -22.52
N SER A 80 -24.19 15.30 -21.63
CA SER A 80 -24.80 14.78 -20.39
C SER A 80 -25.80 13.66 -20.71
N GLY A 81 -25.61 12.49 -20.09
CA GLY A 81 -26.39 11.29 -20.33
C GLY A 81 -25.70 10.21 -21.16
N SER A 82 -24.51 10.44 -21.72
CA SER A 82 -23.79 9.46 -22.55
C SER A 82 -23.03 8.37 -21.76
N GLY A 83 -23.33 8.18 -20.49
CA GLY A 83 -23.14 6.85 -19.91
C GLY A 83 -21.99 6.57 -18.97
N VAL A 84 -21.78 7.39 -17.91
CA VAL A 84 -21.21 6.79 -16.70
C VAL A 84 -22.38 6.21 -15.88
N PRO A 85 -22.48 4.88 -15.70
CA PRO A 85 -23.59 4.31 -14.94
C PRO A 85 -23.57 4.85 -13.50
N TYR A 86 -24.67 5.33 -12.98
CA TYR A 86 -24.83 5.81 -11.58
C TYR A 86 -24.38 4.81 -10.50
N LYS A 87 -24.16 3.57 -10.90
CA LYS A 87 -23.72 2.49 -10.02
C LYS A 87 -22.21 2.27 -10.04
N ALA A 88 -21.47 2.83 -11.00
CA ALA A 88 -20.02 2.69 -11.11
C ALA A 88 -19.28 3.77 -10.31
N ASN A 89 -18.08 3.46 -9.87
CA ASN A 89 -17.12 4.43 -9.35
C ASN A 89 -15.97 4.58 -10.34
N LEU A 90 -15.62 5.82 -10.67
CA LEU A 90 -14.45 6.16 -11.47
C LEU A 90 -13.35 6.67 -10.55
N PHE A 91 -12.21 5.98 -10.52
CA PHE A 91 -11.03 6.39 -9.78
C PHE A 91 -10.02 6.96 -10.77
N ILE A 92 -9.58 8.19 -10.52
CA ILE A 92 -8.60 8.90 -11.34
C ILE A 92 -7.34 9.09 -10.50
N PHE A 93 -6.21 8.57 -10.95
CA PHE A 93 -4.90 8.85 -10.37
C PHE A 93 -4.29 10.03 -11.14
N ASP A 94 -4.35 11.19 -10.54
CA ASP A 94 -4.00 12.47 -11.15
C ASP A 94 -2.63 12.93 -10.65
N SER A 95 -1.59 12.54 -11.36
CA SER A 95 -0.20 12.84 -10.97
C SER A 95 0.18 14.31 -11.17
N TYR A 96 -0.56 15.06 -11.97
CA TYR A 96 -0.22 16.43 -12.34
C TYR A 96 -1.28 17.47 -12.00
N GLY A 97 -2.39 17.07 -11.36
CA GLY A 97 -3.47 17.98 -10.97
C GLY A 97 -4.35 18.50 -12.11
N GLU A 98 -4.28 17.85 -13.29
CA GLU A 98 -4.95 18.34 -14.51
C GLU A 98 -6.47 18.17 -14.46
N TYR A 99 -6.98 17.17 -13.73
CA TYR A 99 -8.41 16.80 -13.73
C TYR A 99 -9.23 17.54 -12.68
N ILE A 100 -8.60 18.22 -11.71
CA ILE A 100 -9.33 18.93 -10.63
C ILE A 100 -10.28 19.95 -11.20
N ASN A 101 -9.77 20.84 -12.06
CA ASN A 101 -10.57 21.94 -12.63
C ASN A 101 -11.65 21.43 -13.61
N ALA A 102 -11.41 20.33 -14.27
CA ALA A 102 -12.37 19.74 -15.21
C ALA A 102 -13.54 19.06 -14.50
N LEU A 103 -13.35 18.53 -13.29
CA LEU A 103 -14.31 17.65 -12.63
C LEU A 103 -14.94 18.22 -11.36
N LYS A 104 -14.34 19.23 -10.72
CA LYS A 104 -14.83 19.80 -9.45
C LYS A 104 -16.30 20.26 -9.49
N ASP A 105 -16.75 20.77 -10.63
CA ASP A 105 -18.08 21.32 -10.83
C ASP A 105 -19.04 20.35 -11.55
N ILE A 106 -18.70 19.07 -11.62
CA ILE A 106 -19.48 18.05 -12.37
C ILE A 106 -20.92 17.93 -11.88
N ASN A 107 -21.18 18.13 -10.59
CA ASN A 107 -22.51 18.07 -10.03
C ASN A 107 -23.40 19.28 -10.43
N SER A 108 -22.81 20.38 -10.89
CA SER A 108 -23.54 21.50 -11.48
C SER A 108 -24.08 21.16 -12.88
N ILE A 109 -23.37 20.27 -13.59
CA ILE A 109 -23.76 19.75 -14.90
C ILE A 109 -24.77 18.61 -14.75
N ASN A 110 -24.47 17.68 -13.83
CA ASN A 110 -25.36 16.57 -13.48
C ASN A 110 -25.44 16.42 -11.96
N PRO A 111 -26.59 16.84 -11.33
CA PRO A 111 -26.76 16.82 -9.87
C PRO A 111 -26.67 15.44 -9.22
N GLU A 112 -26.78 14.34 -9.99
CA GLU A 112 -26.67 12.97 -9.49
C GLU A 112 -25.23 12.47 -9.41
N LEU A 113 -24.29 13.18 -10.05
CA LEU A 113 -22.87 12.85 -10.01
C LEU A 113 -22.17 13.65 -8.90
N HIS A 114 -21.55 12.94 -7.99
CA HIS A 114 -20.77 13.54 -6.91
C HIS A 114 -19.29 13.28 -7.14
N TYR A 115 -18.52 14.36 -7.00
CA TYR A 115 -17.06 14.37 -7.10
C TYR A 115 -16.44 14.37 -5.71
N LYS A 116 -15.37 13.61 -5.54
CA LYS A 116 -14.55 13.62 -4.33
C LYS A 116 -13.09 13.80 -4.72
N LEU A 117 -12.43 14.78 -4.11
CA LEU A 117 -11.01 15.03 -4.25
C LEU A 117 -10.26 14.53 -3.03
N ILE A 118 -9.29 13.67 -3.26
CA ILE A 118 -8.29 13.23 -2.29
C ILE A 118 -6.96 13.75 -2.79
N THR A 119 -6.19 14.43 -1.95
CA THR A 119 -4.98 15.11 -2.41
C THR A 119 -3.80 14.92 -1.47
N THR A 120 -2.60 14.90 -2.03
CA THR A 120 -1.33 15.01 -1.32
C THR A 120 -0.92 16.46 -1.08
N ASN A 121 -1.46 17.40 -1.87
CA ASN A 121 -1.12 18.81 -1.82
C ASN A 121 -1.95 19.56 -0.76
N LYS A 122 -1.27 20.12 0.26
CA LYS A 122 -1.91 20.85 1.37
C LYS A 122 -2.54 22.19 0.95
N LYS A 123 -2.18 22.73 -0.21
CA LYS A 123 -2.69 24.00 -0.72
C LYS A 123 -4.03 23.85 -1.46
N ILE A 124 -4.40 22.60 -1.78
CA ILE A 124 -5.63 22.29 -2.51
C ILE A 124 -6.71 21.90 -1.50
N ASP A 125 -7.90 22.49 -1.62
CA ASP A 125 -9.05 22.11 -0.81
C ASP A 125 -9.58 20.74 -1.24
N GLY A 126 -9.24 19.71 -0.47
CA GLY A 126 -9.58 18.32 -0.69
C GLY A 126 -9.41 17.51 0.58
N GLU A 127 -9.81 16.25 0.55
CA GLU A 127 -9.48 15.33 1.64
C GLU A 127 -8.02 14.91 1.53
N LYS A 128 -7.31 14.91 2.65
CA LYS A 128 -5.92 14.44 2.68
C LYS A 128 -5.85 12.95 2.36
N LEU A 129 -4.90 12.56 1.50
CA LEU A 129 -4.58 11.17 1.25
C LEU A 129 -4.27 10.45 2.57
N GLN A 130 -4.90 9.30 2.79
CA GLN A 130 -4.64 8.44 3.93
C GLN A 130 -4.47 6.99 3.46
N ILE A 131 -3.39 6.36 3.90
CA ILE A 131 -3.06 4.98 3.58
C ILE A 131 -2.97 4.21 4.90
N PRO A 132 -3.93 3.34 5.22
CA PRO A 132 -3.88 2.54 6.44
C PRO A 132 -2.78 1.47 6.33
N VAL A 133 -1.74 1.58 7.16
CA VAL A 133 -0.59 0.67 7.14
C VAL A 133 -1.00 -0.79 7.37
N SER A 134 -1.96 -1.02 8.27
CA SER A 134 -2.48 -2.35 8.58
C SER A 134 -3.22 -3.05 7.43
N LEU A 135 -3.55 -2.32 6.36
CA LEU A 135 -4.18 -2.88 5.16
C LEU A 135 -3.16 -3.14 4.02
N LEU A 136 -1.89 -2.78 4.24
CA LEU A 136 -0.82 -3.08 3.29
C LEU A 136 -0.47 -4.56 3.34
N THR A 137 -0.26 -5.14 2.16
CA THR A 137 0.27 -6.51 2.04
C THR A 137 1.79 -6.50 2.14
N LEU A 138 2.37 -7.70 2.25
CA LEU A 138 3.81 -7.87 2.15
C LEU A 138 4.37 -7.24 0.88
N ASP A 139 3.74 -7.48 -0.28
CA ASP A 139 4.16 -6.91 -1.57
C ASP A 139 4.10 -5.38 -1.59
N ASP A 140 3.07 -4.79 -0.95
CA ASP A 140 2.97 -3.34 -0.83
C ASP A 140 4.13 -2.77 -0.01
N LEU A 141 4.48 -3.42 1.11
CA LEU A 141 5.60 -3.01 1.96
C LEU A 141 6.95 -3.24 1.29
N LEU A 142 7.14 -4.35 0.56
CA LEU A 142 8.33 -4.58 -0.25
C LEU A 142 8.55 -3.46 -1.27
N ASN A 143 7.50 -3.04 -1.96
CA ASN A 143 7.58 -1.92 -2.90
C ASN A 143 7.81 -0.58 -2.19
N LEU A 144 7.10 -0.32 -1.09
CA LEU A 144 7.20 0.92 -0.33
C LEU A 144 8.59 1.13 0.28
N LEU A 145 9.19 0.05 0.79
CA LEU A 145 10.53 0.04 1.39
C LEU A 145 11.63 -0.29 0.38
N GLU A 146 11.30 -0.46 -0.90
CA GLU A 146 12.27 -0.79 -1.95
C GLU A 146 13.13 -2.03 -1.59
N ALA A 147 12.47 -3.01 -1.03
CA ALA A 147 13.12 -4.26 -0.68
C ALA A 147 13.44 -5.05 -1.96
N THR A 148 14.73 -5.25 -2.24
CA THR A 148 15.21 -5.85 -3.48
C THR A 148 15.82 -7.25 -3.27
N SER A 149 16.08 -7.62 -2.01
CA SER A 149 16.69 -8.89 -1.66
C SER A 149 15.65 -9.92 -1.20
N TYR A 150 15.80 -11.16 -1.64
CA TYR A 150 14.98 -12.28 -1.18
C TYR A 150 15.09 -12.52 0.34
N GLY A 151 16.22 -12.20 0.94
CA GLY A 151 16.43 -12.30 2.39
C GLY A 151 15.55 -11.34 3.20
N GLN A 152 15.06 -10.25 2.59
CA GLN A 152 14.20 -9.26 3.24
C GLN A 152 12.75 -9.72 3.38
N ILE A 153 12.29 -10.67 2.56
CA ILE A 153 10.91 -11.18 2.57
C ILE A 153 10.54 -11.78 3.93
N PRO A 154 11.24 -12.80 4.45
CA PRO A 154 10.89 -13.41 5.73
C PRO A 154 11.03 -12.45 6.91
N ILE A 155 11.91 -11.47 6.80
CA ILE A 155 12.08 -10.43 7.83
C ILE A 155 10.82 -9.55 7.88
N LEU A 156 10.32 -9.10 6.75
CA LEU A 156 9.10 -8.30 6.67
C LEU A 156 7.84 -9.09 7.07
N GLU A 157 7.73 -10.37 6.68
CA GLU A 157 6.64 -11.24 7.14
C GLU A 157 6.60 -11.30 8.66
N GLN A 158 7.72 -11.61 9.30
CA GLN A 158 7.83 -11.64 10.77
C GLN A 158 7.55 -10.28 11.38
N THR A 159 8.01 -9.19 10.76
CA THR A 159 7.77 -7.82 11.22
C THR A 159 6.27 -7.49 11.22
N ILE A 160 5.54 -7.86 10.17
CA ILE A 160 4.08 -7.64 10.08
C ILE A 160 3.34 -8.39 11.20
N GLU A 161 3.70 -9.63 11.45
CA GLU A 161 3.09 -10.43 12.54
C GLU A 161 3.36 -9.82 13.92
N LEU A 162 4.62 -9.46 14.19
CA LEU A 162 5.01 -8.82 15.44
C LEU A 162 4.35 -7.44 15.60
N ALA A 163 4.20 -6.65 14.53
CA ALA A 163 3.53 -5.37 14.59
C ALA A 163 2.06 -5.51 15.02
N LYS A 164 1.36 -6.53 14.53
CA LYS A 164 -0.01 -6.85 14.99
C LYS A 164 -0.04 -7.24 16.46
N ILE A 165 0.90 -8.07 16.88
CA ILE A 165 1.01 -8.51 18.28
C ILE A 165 1.29 -7.31 19.19
N PHE A 166 2.29 -6.50 18.88
CA PHE A 166 2.66 -5.35 19.72
C PHE A 166 1.62 -4.23 19.72
N ALA A 167 0.86 -4.04 18.65
CA ALA A 167 -0.23 -3.08 18.57
C ALA A 167 -1.54 -3.55 19.22
N SER A 168 -1.66 -4.82 19.60
CA SER A 168 -2.86 -5.37 20.22
C SER A 168 -2.89 -5.12 21.73
N ASP A 169 -4.04 -4.69 22.25
CA ASP A 169 -4.29 -4.53 23.69
C ASP A 169 -5.13 -5.69 24.27
N ALA A 170 -5.35 -6.77 23.50
CA ALA A 170 -6.10 -7.92 23.94
C ALA A 170 -5.37 -8.67 25.07
N LYS A 171 -6.13 -9.12 26.07
CA LYS A 171 -5.56 -9.78 27.27
C LYS A 171 -4.80 -11.06 26.90
N GLU A 172 -5.35 -11.84 25.97
CA GLU A 172 -4.75 -13.10 25.50
C GLU A 172 -3.41 -12.86 24.78
N VAL A 173 -3.26 -11.68 24.17
CA VAL A 173 -2.02 -11.29 23.49
C VAL A 173 -0.96 -10.82 24.46
N LYS A 174 -1.35 -10.31 25.65
CA LYS A 174 -0.41 -9.80 26.67
C LYS A 174 0.54 -10.87 27.18
N ASP A 175 0.02 -12.04 27.50
CA ASP A 175 0.84 -13.18 27.97
C ASP A 175 1.85 -13.61 26.89
N TYR A 176 1.42 -13.61 25.64
CA TYR A 176 2.31 -13.91 24.52
C TYR A 176 3.36 -12.82 24.29
N LYS A 177 3.01 -11.54 24.43
CA LYS A 177 4.01 -10.45 24.42
C LYS A 177 5.07 -10.69 25.49
N ASN A 178 4.66 -10.97 26.73
CA ASN A 178 5.58 -11.26 27.83
C ASN A 178 6.51 -12.44 27.49
N HIS A 179 5.95 -13.52 26.91
CA HIS A 179 6.73 -14.66 26.48
C HIS A 179 7.77 -14.30 25.41
N LEU A 180 7.37 -13.56 24.36
CA LEU A 180 8.28 -13.11 23.31
C LEU A 180 9.40 -12.22 23.84
N LEU A 181 9.05 -11.25 24.70
CA LEU A 181 10.01 -10.35 25.34
C LEU A 181 10.98 -11.13 26.22
N ALA A 182 10.49 -12.05 27.02
CA ALA A 182 11.30 -12.89 27.91
C ALA A 182 12.28 -13.75 27.11
N LYS A 183 11.84 -14.38 26.01
CA LYS A 183 12.74 -15.15 25.13
C LYS A 183 13.82 -14.30 24.50
N ALA A 184 13.48 -13.11 24.00
CA ALA A 184 14.44 -12.20 23.39
C ALA A 184 15.48 -11.74 24.43
N ILE A 185 15.04 -11.33 25.62
CA ILE A 185 15.93 -10.91 26.70
C ILE A 185 16.82 -12.07 27.16
N THR A 186 16.27 -13.28 27.28
CA THR A 186 17.05 -14.47 27.61
C THR A 186 18.13 -14.70 26.55
N SER A 187 17.80 -14.68 25.26
CA SER A 187 18.76 -14.86 24.19
C SER A 187 19.90 -13.82 24.25
N ILE A 188 19.59 -12.55 24.53
CA ILE A 188 20.59 -11.47 24.66
C ILE A 188 21.49 -11.70 25.89
N MET A 189 20.92 -12.14 27.04
CA MET A 189 21.66 -12.42 28.28
C MET A 189 22.70 -13.52 28.12
N TYR A 190 22.53 -14.43 27.16
CA TYR A 190 23.48 -15.51 26.87
C TYR A 190 24.43 -15.23 25.70
N THR A 191 24.43 -13.99 25.15
CA THR A 191 25.42 -13.60 24.14
C THR A 191 26.79 -13.34 24.77
N ASN A 192 27.87 -13.48 23.98
CA ASN A 192 29.25 -13.15 24.39
C ASN A 192 29.54 -11.63 24.31
N GLN A 193 28.58 -10.78 24.74
CA GLN A 193 28.74 -9.34 24.74
C GLN A 193 29.06 -8.82 26.15
N THR A 194 29.53 -7.58 26.25
CA THR A 194 29.73 -6.92 27.55
C THR A 194 28.38 -6.65 28.21
N SER A 195 28.33 -6.67 29.56
CA SER A 195 27.09 -6.40 30.33
C SER A 195 26.48 -5.04 29.96
N ALA A 196 27.30 -4.03 29.70
CA ALA A 196 26.84 -2.73 29.27
C ALA A 196 26.03 -2.82 27.94
N LYS A 197 26.57 -3.54 26.96
CA LYS A 197 25.88 -3.72 25.67
C LYS A 197 24.63 -4.56 25.78
N ILE A 198 24.66 -5.63 26.59
CA ILE A 198 23.48 -6.44 26.93
C ILE A 198 22.39 -5.59 27.55
N ARG A 199 22.74 -4.79 28.58
CA ARG A 199 21.81 -3.86 29.25
C ARG A 199 21.17 -2.90 28.26
N ASP A 200 21.98 -2.25 27.43
CA ASP A 200 21.50 -1.24 26.50
C ASP A 200 20.52 -1.84 25.47
N GLN A 201 20.78 -3.06 24.98
CA GLN A 201 19.85 -3.80 24.10
C GLN A 201 18.53 -4.16 24.80
N ILE A 202 18.59 -4.64 26.05
CA ILE A 202 17.40 -4.97 26.84
C ILE A 202 16.58 -3.71 27.11
N PHE A 203 17.25 -2.60 27.43
CA PHE A 203 16.59 -1.31 27.67
C PHE A 203 15.91 -0.78 26.41
N ASP A 204 16.53 -0.91 25.26
CA ASP A 204 15.94 -0.52 23.97
C ASP A 204 14.65 -1.33 23.70
N ILE A 205 14.71 -2.65 23.87
CA ILE A 205 13.54 -3.51 23.73
C ILE A 205 12.42 -3.07 24.67
N LEU A 206 12.68 -3.03 25.98
CA LEU A 206 11.63 -2.76 26.98
C LEU A 206 11.12 -1.32 26.95
N SER A 207 11.90 -0.38 26.46
CA SER A 207 11.43 1.00 26.26
C SER A 207 10.39 1.10 25.13
N ASN A 208 10.46 0.23 24.14
CA ASN A 208 9.60 0.28 22.95
C ASN A 208 8.45 -0.75 22.97
N THR A 209 8.61 -1.86 23.71
CA THR A 209 7.69 -3.02 23.62
C THR A 209 7.23 -3.57 24.98
N HIS A 210 7.35 -2.81 26.05
CA HIS A 210 6.98 -3.25 27.40
C HIS A 210 5.48 -3.59 27.55
N THR A 211 5.20 -4.36 28.59
CA THR A 211 3.86 -4.57 29.15
C THR A 211 3.82 -4.03 30.58
N ASP A 212 2.64 -3.96 31.21
CA ASP A 212 2.53 -3.56 32.63
C ASP A 212 3.28 -4.51 33.57
N GLU A 213 3.38 -5.81 33.17
CA GLU A 213 4.05 -6.83 33.96
C GLU A 213 5.55 -6.89 33.68
N LEU A 214 5.96 -6.65 32.44
CA LEU A 214 7.36 -6.70 32.05
C LEU A 214 7.79 -5.35 31.46
N SER A 215 8.22 -4.46 32.34
CA SER A 215 8.75 -3.14 32.01
C SER A 215 10.00 -2.84 32.82
N LEU A 216 10.75 -1.81 32.43
CA LEU A 216 11.94 -1.35 33.17
C LEU A 216 11.60 -0.82 34.57
N ASP A 217 10.37 -0.35 34.78
CA ASP A 217 9.91 0.29 36.01
C ASP A 217 9.09 -0.66 36.91
N THR A 218 8.91 -1.91 36.47
CA THR A 218 8.25 -2.95 37.29
C THR A 218 9.06 -3.24 38.56
N VAL A 219 8.37 -3.41 39.68
CA VAL A 219 8.99 -3.81 40.94
C VAL A 219 9.06 -5.33 41.01
N VAL A 220 10.26 -5.87 41.03
CA VAL A 220 10.54 -7.30 41.09
C VAL A 220 10.80 -7.74 42.50
N PRO A 221 10.14 -8.79 43.01
CA PRO A 221 10.39 -9.33 44.37
C PRO A 221 11.66 -10.18 44.34
N GLY A 222 12.61 -9.82 45.22
CA GLY A 222 13.76 -10.64 45.59
C GLY A 222 13.58 -11.32 46.93
N ILE A 223 14.55 -12.10 47.38
CA ILE A 223 14.49 -12.78 48.67
C ILE A 223 14.70 -11.76 49.79
N GLY A 224 13.60 -11.35 50.45
CA GLY A 224 13.64 -10.39 51.55
C GLY A 224 13.72 -8.92 51.16
N TYR A 225 13.63 -8.58 49.88
CA TYR A 225 13.63 -7.20 49.35
C TYR A 225 12.82 -7.08 48.06
N THR A 226 12.59 -5.86 47.63
CA THR A 226 12.04 -5.57 46.30
C THR A 226 13.00 -4.64 45.54
N ARG A 227 13.03 -4.76 44.19
CA ARG A 227 13.89 -3.92 43.38
C ARG A 227 13.16 -3.49 42.07
N VAL A 228 13.38 -2.27 41.65
CA VAL A 228 12.92 -1.83 40.34
C VAL A 228 13.75 -2.56 39.27
N PHE A 229 13.10 -3.16 38.28
CA PHE A 229 13.74 -4.04 37.30
C PHE A 229 14.93 -3.40 36.59
N ARG A 230 14.84 -2.12 36.24
CA ARG A 230 15.95 -1.32 35.67
C ARG A 230 17.22 -1.41 36.56
N LYS A 231 17.08 -1.40 37.89
CA LYS A 231 18.19 -1.44 38.84
C LYS A 231 18.86 -2.81 38.96
N CYS A 232 18.18 -3.87 38.51
CA CYS A 232 18.80 -5.20 38.47
C CYS A 232 19.95 -5.30 37.48
N PHE A 233 20.00 -4.39 36.47
CA PHE A 233 21.05 -4.32 35.47
C PHE A 233 22.21 -3.39 35.86
N ASP A 234 22.31 -2.97 37.11
CA ASP A 234 23.47 -2.25 37.62
C ASP A 234 24.71 -3.16 37.52
N ILE A 235 25.81 -2.60 37.01
CA ILE A 235 27.05 -3.33 36.70
C ILE A 235 28.02 -3.15 37.86
N ASP A 236 28.57 -4.25 38.38
CA ASP A 236 29.55 -4.26 39.45
C ASP A 236 30.97 -3.88 38.96
N SER A 237 31.92 -3.81 39.88
CA SER A 237 33.32 -3.51 39.58
C SER A 237 34.03 -4.56 38.70
N GLU A 238 33.47 -5.75 38.58
CA GLU A 238 33.98 -6.85 37.78
C GLU A 238 33.30 -6.90 36.36
N GLY A 239 32.41 -5.94 36.08
CA GLY A 239 31.73 -5.83 34.80
C GLY A 239 30.54 -6.79 34.64
N ARG A 240 29.99 -7.32 35.75
CA ARG A 240 28.85 -8.25 35.78
C ARG A 240 27.60 -7.57 36.30
N PHE A 241 26.40 -8.12 35.99
CA PHE A 241 25.17 -7.69 36.61
C PHE A 241 25.12 -8.17 38.06
N GLY A 242 24.96 -7.25 39.02
CA GLY A 242 24.86 -7.56 40.45
C GLY A 242 23.66 -8.47 40.78
N GLU A 243 22.58 -8.36 40.05
CA GLU A 243 21.32 -9.10 40.29
C GLU A 243 21.01 -10.10 39.16
N ARG A 244 22.03 -10.74 38.55
CA ARG A 244 21.86 -11.63 37.40
C ARG A 244 20.85 -12.75 37.68
N THR A 245 20.89 -13.36 38.86
CA THR A 245 19.95 -14.43 39.25
C THR A 245 18.51 -13.92 39.25
N LEU A 246 18.27 -12.78 39.89
CA LEU A 246 16.94 -12.16 39.97
C LEU A 246 16.39 -11.82 38.55
N ILE A 247 17.25 -11.27 37.67
CA ILE A 247 16.87 -11.04 36.26
C ILE A 247 16.42 -12.33 35.61
N THR A 248 17.24 -13.40 35.73
CA THR A 248 16.98 -14.67 35.03
C THR A 248 15.71 -15.35 35.55
N GLU A 249 15.49 -15.36 36.88
CA GLU A 249 14.31 -15.94 37.50
C GLU A 249 13.03 -15.17 37.13
N TYR A 250 13.09 -13.84 37.20
CA TYR A 250 11.95 -13.01 36.84
C TYR A 250 11.57 -13.16 35.38
N ILE A 251 12.52 -13.06 34.47
CA ILE A 251 12.26 -13.24 33.03
C ILE A 251 11.82 -14.66 32.73
N GLY A 252 12.44 -15.66 33.35
CA GLY A 252 12.08 -17.07 33.18
C GLY A 252 10.62 -17.36 33.57
N SER A 253 10.04 -16.60 34.51
CA SER A 253 8.63 -16.76 34.91
C SER A 253 7.62 -16.47 33.78
N PHE A 254 8.02 -15.72 32.75
CA PHE A 254 7.18 -15.41 31.57
C PHE A 254 7.41 -16.37 30.40
N VAL A 255 8.45 -17.20 30.46
CA VAL A 255 8.72 -18.19 29.39
C VAL A 255 7.81 -19.40 29.61
N ARG A 256 6.96 -19.69 28.65
CA ARG A 256 6.08 -20.86 28.63
C ARG A 256 6.48 -21.77 27.47
N GLU A 257 7.04 -22.91 27.81
CA GLU A 257 7.38 -23.95 26.84
C GLU A 257 6.15 -24.81 26.56
N ASN A 258 5.95 -25.20 25.30
CA ASN A 258 4.88 -26.09 24.84
C ASN A 258 3.43 -25.58 25.00
N GLU A 259 3.19 -24.28 25.04
CA GLU A 259 1.82 -23.77 24.92
C GLU A 259 1.46 -23.53 23.45
N ASP A 260 0.31 -24.06 23.04
CA ASP A 260 -0.32 -23.70 21.77
C ASP A 260 -0.96 -22.30 21.92
N TRP A 261 -0.25 -21.27 21.45
CA TRP A 261 -0.74 -19.92 21.48
C TRP A 261 -1.82 -19.69 20.41
N ASN A 262 -3.09 -19.73 20.82
CA ASN A 262 -4.19 -19.39 19.93
C ASN A 262 -4.44 -17.88 19.99
N ILE A 263 -3.65 -17.13 19.22
CA ILE A 263 -3.69 -15.66 19.21
C ILE A 263 -4.43 -15.18 17.99
N ASN A 264 -5.54 -14.48 18.21
CA ASN A 264 -6.24 -13.80 17.13
C ASN A 264 -5.76 -12.35 17.05
N THR A 265 -5.03 -12.02 15.99
CA THR A 265 -4.61 -10.67 15.64
C THR A 265 -5.38 -10.11 14.44
N ASP A 266 -6.47 -10.76 14.04
CA ASP A 266 -7.34 -10.26 12.98
C ASP A 266 -7.90 -8.88 13.37
N ASN A 267 -7.97 -8.00 12.39
CA ASN A 267 -8.46 -6.62 12.57
C ASN A 267 -7.68 -5.73 13.54
N VAL A 268 -6.46 -6.10 13.94
CA VAL A 268 -5.57 -5.21 14.66
C VAL A 268 -5.04 -4.13 13.72
N THR A 269 -5.20 -2.87 14.10
CA THR A 269 -4.69 -1.75 13.32
C THR A 269 -3.36 -1.27 13.87
N TYR A 270 -2.36 -1.14 13.00
CA TYR A 270 -1.02 -0.68 13.36
C TYR A 270 -0.53 0.36 12.35
N GLY A 271 0.49 1.11 12.73
CA GLY A 271 1.11 2.16 11.90
C GLY A 271 2.59 1.91 11.63
N LEU A 272 3.24 2.87 10.97
CA LEU A 272 4.67 2.78 10.64
C LEU A 272 5.57 2.65 11.89
N LYS A 273 5.21 3.30 12.99
CA LYS A 273 5.98 3.20 14.24
C LYS A 273 5.91 1.80 14.86
N ASP A 274 4.75 1.15 14.78
CA ASP A 274 4.63 -0.24 15.27
C ASP A 274 5.46 -1.19 14.41
N LEU A 275 5.52 -0.96 13.09
CA LEU A 275 6.43 -1.71 12.20
C LEU A 275 7.89 -1.47 12.56
N GLU A 276 8.29 -0.23 12.88
CA GLU A 276 9.67 0.09 13.28
C GLU A 276 10.07 -0.61 14.57
N VAL A 277 9.16 -0.61 15.56
CA VAL A 277 9.34 -1.32 16.82
C VAL A 277 9.44 -2.84 16.58
N ALA A 278 8.54 -3.39 15.79
CA ALA A 278 8.53 -4.82 15.46
C ALA A 278 9.80 -5.24 14.70
N LEU A 279 10.24 -4.44 13.73
CA LEU A 279 11.47 -4.69 12.97
C LEU A 279 12.71 -4.60 13.87
N SER A 280 12.74 -3.62 14.78
CA SER A 280 13.82 -3.51 15.77
C SER A 280 13.85 -4.73 16.68
N PHE A 281 12.69 -5.22 17.13
CA PHE A 281 12.58 -6.43 17.94
C PHE A 281 13.06 -7.67 17.17
N THR A 282 12.72 -7.78 15.87
CA THR A 282 13.17 -8.88 15.01
C THR A 282 14.70 -9.00 15.00
N LEU A 283 15.44 -7.90 15.03
CA LEU A 283 16.91 -7.88 15.08
C LEU A 283 17.48 -8.58 16.33
N PHE A 284 16.74 -8.66 17.43
CA PHE A 284 17.16 -9.30 18.68
C PHE A 284 16.77 -10.78 18.77
N SER A 285 16.08 -11.33 17.77
CA SER A 285 15.82 -12.75 17.76
C SER A 285 17.10 -13.54 17.48
N GLU A 286 17.25 -14.69 18.10
CA GLU A 286 18.44 -15.56 18.00
C GLU A 286 18.82 -15.85 16.54
N ARG A 287 17.82 -16.04 15.67
CA ARG A 287 18.00 -16.33 14.25
C ARG A 287 18.81 -15.26 13.52
N TYR A 288 18.62 -13.98 13.87
CA TYR A 288 19.30 -12.85 13.22
C TYR A 288 20.60 -12.48 13.94
N LEU A 289 20.66 -12.65 15.26
CA LEU A 289 21.89 -12.39 16.02
C LEU A 289 23.05 -13.30 15.61
N LEU A 290 22.75 -14.50 15.15
CA LEU A 290 23.75 -15.52 14.76
C LEU A 290 24.07 -15.55 13.26
N ASN A 291 23.33 -14.80 12.43
CA ASN A 291 23.50 -14.77 10.97
C ASN A 291 23.76 -13.33 10.50
N ASN A 292 25.03 -13.04 10.19
CA ASN A 292 25.46 -11.70 9.76
C ASN A 292 24.79 -11.21 8.48
N GLU A 293 24.50 -12.08 7.52
CA GLU A 293 23.84 -11.73 6.27
C GLU A 293 22.38 -11.29 6.54
N MET A 294 21.63 -12.11 7.25
CA MET A 294 20.26 -11.79 7.63
C MET A 294 20.18 -10.53 8.53
N TYR A 295 21.15 -10.36 9.40
CA TYR A 295 21.25 -9.16 10.24
C TYR A 295 21.45 -7.89 9.39
N ASN A 296 22.32 -7.93 8.39
CA ASN A 296 22.56 -6.81 7.48
C ASN A 296 21.34 -6.47 6.63
N GLU A 297 20.59 -7.50 6.17
CA GLU A 297 19.33 -7.33 5.46
C GLU A 297 18.27 -6.66 6.35
N ALA A 298 18.16 -7.05 7.59
CA ALA A 298 17.23 -6.44 8.55
C ALA A 298 17.62 -5.00 8.90
N ILE A 299 18.90 -4.70 9.05
CA ILE A 299 19.42 -3.33 9.23
C ILE A 299 19.06 -2.46 8.02
N SER A 300 19.27 -2.98 6.81
CA SER A 300 18.91 -2.28 5.58
C SER A 300 17.43 -1.89 5.55
N LEU A 301 16.54 -2.82 5.90
CA LEU A 301 15.11 -2.55 6.03
C LEU A 301 14.78 -1.52 7.11
N LYS A 302 15.45 -1.62 8.28
CA LYS A 302 15.27 -0.66 9.37
C LYS A 302 15.62 0.76 8.95
N VAL A 303 16.73 0.95 8.24
CA VAL A 303 17.14 2.26 7.71
C VAL A 303 16.10 2.80 6.72
N LYS A 304 15.59 1.96 5.81
CA LYS A 304 14.58 2.36 4.83
C LYS A 304 13.25 2.73 5.49
N LEU A 305 12.80 1.95 6.47
CA LEU A 305 11.58 2.25 7.22
C LEU A 305 11.74 3.54 8.05
N HIS A 306 12.89 3.72 8.70
CA HIS A 306 13.20 4.94 9.45
C HIS A 306 13.20 6.18 8.53
N ASN A 307 13.78 6.08 7.33
CA ASN A 307 13.76 7.15 6.35
C ASN A 307 12.34 7.48 5.89
N LEU A 308 11.48 6.47 5.68
CA LEU A 308 10.07 6.68 5.34
C LEU A 308 9.33 7.40 6.48
N ILE A 309 9.53 6.98 7.74
CA ILE A 309 8.90 7.59 8.92
C ILE A 309 9.28 9.07 9.06
N ASN A 310 10.52 9.42 8.76
CA ASN A 310 11.02 10.80 8.83
C ASN A 310 10.84 11.61 7.53
N SER A 311 10.31 11.00 6.48
CA SER A 311 10.01 11.69 5.23
C SER A 311 8.70 12.49 5.30
N PRO A 312 8.51 13.50 4.45
CA PRO A 312 7.21 14.16 4.29
C PRO A 312 6.06 13.20 4.00
N ASN A 313 6.33 12.10 3.29
CA ASN A 313 5.33 11.11 2.90
C ASN A 313 4.76 10.32 4.09
N SER A 314 5.43 10.33 5.26
CA SER A 314 4.94 9.65 6.47
C SER A 314 3.57 10.15 6.93
N GLU A 315 3.24 11.39 6.62
CA GLU A 315 1.96 11.98 6.99
C GLU A 315 0.74 11.31 6.32
N PHE A 316 0.94 10.58 5.24
CA PHE A 316 -0.12 9.83 4.55
C PHE A 316 -0.43 8.48 5.22
N PHE A 317 0.40 8.02 6.15
CA PHE A 317 0.30 6.72 6.84
C PHE A 317 -0.21 6.81 8.28
N THR A 318 -0.89 7.89 8.64
CA THR A 318 -1.32 8.14 10.03
C THR A 318 -2.65 7.49 10.42
N SER A 319 -3.41 6.98 9.45
CA SER A 319 -4.74 6.44 9.70
C SER A 319 -4.70 5.05 10.34
N ARG A 320 -5.35 4.90 11.51
CA ARG A 320 -5.61 3.61 12.19
C ARG A 320 -7.11 3.28 12.28
N LYS A 321 -7.96 3.99 11.53
CA LYS A 321 -9.43 3.88 11.65
C LYS A 321 -10.00 2.65 10.96
N PHE A 322 -9.31 2.10 9.97
CA PHE A 322 -9.88 1.08 9.09
C PHE A 322 -9.34 -0.30 9.42
N LYS A 323 -10.24 -1.20 9.80
CA LYS A 323 -9.91 -2.60 10.14
C LYS A 323 -9.83 -3.52 8.93
N ASN A 324 -10.47 -3.15 7.83
CA ASN A 324 -10.48 -3.93 6.59
C ASN A 324 -10.61 -3.04 5.35
N VAL A 325 -10.25 -3.58 4.19
CA VAL A 325 -10.27 -2.89 2.90
C VAL A 325 -11.68 -2.43 2.53
N LYS A 326 -12.73 -3.21 2.84
CA LYS A 326 -14.12 -2.85 2.54
C LYS A 326 -14.54 -1.55 3.20
N ASN A 327 -14.26 -1.39 4.50
CA ASN A 327 -14.58 -0.17 5.24
C ASN A 327 -13.74 1.02 4.75
N PHE A 328 -12.50 0.79 4.37
CA PHE A 328 -11.64 1.83 3.80
C PHE A 328 -12.18 2.34 2.47
N ILE A 329 -12.50 1.44 1.53
CA ILE A 329 -13.05 1.82 0.22
C ILE A 329 -14.43 2.46 0.37
N ALA A 330 -15.30 1.96 1.26
CA ALA A 330 -16.59 2.58 1.55
C ALA A 330 -16.41 4.05 2.00
N ASN A 331 -15.44 4.33 2.85
CA ASN A 331 -15.11 5.70 3.26
C ASN A 331 -14.54 6.51 2.08
N LEU A 332 -13.69 5.90 1.27
CA LEU A 332 -13.06 6.56 0.12
C LEU A 332 -14.09 7.05 -0.90
N VAL A 333 -15.17 6.28 -1.13
CA VAL A 333 -16.23 6.64 -2.08
C VAL A 333 -17.38 7.47 -1.46
N THR A 334 -17.26 7.86 -0.19
CA THR A 334 -18.27 8.67 0.51
C THR A 334 -17.78 10.10 0.67
N THR A 335 -18.57 11.10 0.25
CA THR A 335 -18.26 12.52 0.43
C THR A 335 -18.40 12.94 1.90
N LYS A 336 -17.95 14.16 2.24
CA LYS A 336 -18.12 14.73 3.59
C LYS A 336 -19.59 14.86 4.00
N GLU A 337 -20.48 15.04 3.04
CA GLU A 337 -21.94 15.12 3.23
C GLU A 337 -22.62 13.74 3.30
N GLY A 338 -21.86 12.65 3.29
CA GLY A 338 -22.40 11.29 3.37
C GLY A 338 -22.98 10.75 2.06
N LYS A 339 -22.78 11.44 0.94
CA LYS A 339 -23.24 10.99 -0.38
C LYS A 339 -22.20 10.08 -1.04
N LYS A 340 -22.66 9.14 -1.88
CA LYS A 340 -21.78 8.30 -2.67
C LYS A 340 -21.17 9.10 -3.82
N ALA A 341 -19.85 9.22 -3.86
CA ALA A 341 -19.14 9.81 -4.99
C ALA A 341 -19.00 8.80 -6.12
N GLN A 342 -19.34 9.21 -7.34
CA GLN A 342 -19.11 8.43 -8.54
C GLN A 342 -17.72 8.68 -9.13
N ILE A 343 -17.19 9.88 -8.91
CA ILE A 343 -15.87 10.27 -9.42
C ILE A 343 -14.98 10.59 -8.22
N ILE A 344 -13.93 9.82 -8.05
CA ILE A 344 -12.92 9.97 -7.02
C ILE A 344 -11.58 10.31 -7.69
N ASN A 345 -11.14 11.56 -7.51
CA ASN A 345 -9.86 12.00 -8.00
C ASN A 345 -8.81 11.89 -6.87
N ILE A 346 -7.78 11.09 -7.11
CA ILE A 346 -6.63 10.93 -6.21
C ILE A 346 -5.48 11.74 -6.81
N ASN A 347 -5.39 13.00 -6.36
CA ASN A 347 -4.36 13.92 -6.80
C ASN A 347 -3.05 13.61 -6.07
N LEU A 348 -2.00 13.35 -6.86
CA LEU A 348 -0.65 12.97 -6.40
C LEU A 348 0.41 13.99 -6.83
N GLU A 349 0.01 15.22 -7.11
CA GLU A 349 0.86 16.29 -7.66
C GLU A 349 2.07 16.65 -6.80
N ASP A 350 1.92 16.57 -5.47
CA ASP A 350 2.93 17.06 -4.51
C ASP A 350 3.85 15.95 -3.97
N VAL A 351 3.92 14.81 -4.66
CA VAL A 351 4.80 13.70 -4.32
C VAL A 351 5.65 13.29 -5.51
N ASP A 352 6.77 12.63 -5.25
CA ASP A 352 7.63 12.12 -6.32
C ASP A 352 6.95 10.99 -7.10
N ASP A 353 7.35 10.82 -8.36
CA ASP A 353 6.80 9.83 -9.30
C ASP A 353 6.82 8.39 -8.77
N ARG A 354 7.80 8.06 -7.97
CA ARG A 354 7.99 6.72 -7.43
C ARG A 354 6.97 6.45 -6.33
N PHE A 355 6.78 7.40 -5.42
CA PHE A 355 5.74 7.32 -4.40
C PHE A 355 4.35 7.29 -5.04
N ALA A 356 4.11 8.14 -6.06
CA ALA A 356 2.85 8.15 -6.81
C ALA A 356 2.54 6.78 -7.44
N ARG A 357 3.53 6.12 -8.07
CA ARG A 357 3.37 4.75 -8.62
C ARG A 357 3.07 3.73 -7.54
N THR A 358 3.74 3.80 -6.39
CA THR A 358 3.51 2.89 -5.26
C THR A 358 2.09 3.06 -4.72
N VAL A 359 1.64 4.29 -4.52
CA VAL A 359 0.26 4.60 -4.11
C VAL A 359 -0.75 4.05 -5.12
N THR A 360 -0.55 4.31 -6.41
CA THR A 360 -1.42 3.80 -7.48
C THR A 360 -1.52 2.28 -7.44
N LYS A 361 -0.40 1.57 -7.24
CA LYS A 361 -0.38 0.10 -7.14
C LYS A 361 -1.16 -0.40 -5.91
N ILE A 362 -0.94 0.21 -4.74
CA ILE A 362 -1.65 -0.12 -3.49
C ILE A 362 -3.16 0.03 -3.68
N PHE A 363 -3.61 1.18 -4.16
CA PHE A 363 -5.04 1.46 -4.32
C PHE A 363 -5.67 0.58 -5.40
N SER A 364 -4.99 0.36 -6.53
CA SER A 364 -5.48 -0.55 -7.59
C SER A 364 -5.72 -1.97 -7.06
N ARG A 365 -4.80 -2.50 -6.25
CA ARG A 365 -4.98 -3.78 -5.57
C ARG A 365 -6.19 -3.77 -4.63
N MET A 366 -6.33 -2.73 -3.82
CA MET A 366 -7.46 -2.61 -2.87
C MET A 366 -8.80 -2.53 -3.61
N PHE A 367 -8.88 -1.83 -4.74
CA PHE A 367 -10.09 -1.75 -5.57
C PHE A 367 -10.44 -3.09 -6.20
N LEU A 368 -9.46 -3.83 -6.70
CA LEU A 368 -9.67 -5.18 -7.24
C LEU A 368 -10.18 -6.16 -6.18
N LEU A 369 -9.65 -6.11 -4.96
CA LEU A 369 -10.13 -6.93 -3.85
C LEU A 369 -11.57 -6.58 -3.47
N PHE A 370 -11.89 -5.28 -3.43
CA PHE A 370 -13.24 -4.82 -3.13
C PHE A 370 -14.27 -5.26 -4.20
N GLY A 371 -13.89 -5.18 -5.49
CA GLY A 371 -14.74 -5.67 -6.58
C GLY A 371 -15.09 -7.14 -6.44
N LYS A 372 -14.09 -8.00 -6.17
CA LYS A 372 -14.29 -9.44 -6.00
C LYS A 372 -15.17 -9.84 -4.79
N THR A 373 -15.24 -9.01 -3.76
CA THR A 373 -16.03 -9.32 -2.55
C THR A 373 -17.49 -8.86 -2.65
N ASN A 374 -17.87 -8.16 -3.73
CA ASN A 374 -19.23 -7.65 -3.95
C ASN A 374 -19.97 -8.38 -5.11
N GLU A 375 -19.33 -9.40 -5.71
CA GLU A 375 -19.99 -10.40 -6.57
C GLU A 375 -20.51 -11.55 -5.72
#